data_9d49d28e7def1e5440be79912485aa16
#
_entry.id   9d49d28e7def1e5440be79912485aa16
#
_cell.length_a   1.000
_cell.length_b   1.000
_cell.length_c   1.000
_cell.angle_alpha   90.00
_cell.angle_beta   90.00
_cell.angle_gamma   90.00
#
_symmetry.space_group_name_H-M   'P 1'
#
loop_
_entity.id
_entity.type
_entity.pdbx_description
1 polymer ?
#
loop_
_entity_poly.entity_id
_entity_poly.type
_entity_poly.pdbx_seq_one_letter_code
_entity_poly.pdbx_strand_id
1 'polypeptide(L)'
;MENTELTVVTNAQKILAQVRKAVVGKDAVLLWVLAAILAKGHILLEDIPGVGKTTLALAFSRALGLEYNRVQFTPDVLPSDVTGYSVLNQTTSEMVYRPGAVLCNLFLADELNRATSRTQSALLEAMEEGQVTVDGISHPLPAPFTVIATQNPAGAAGTQLLPDSQLDRFMIRLSLGYPEPKDEVTMLLQRQGADPLRQIEPVVSTRELVLMQQAVADTHVADEIAEYVVKLLDATRRSEQLLRGGSPRATLATVSMAKAVAQLRGRDYVVPRDVQEVFVNTVAHRIQAAPDSQDADTRQILQTLLGKVRAPKLR
;
A
#
# COMPACT_ATOMS: atom_id res chain seq x y z
N MET A 1 -13.60 -9.48 23.58
CA MET A 1 -12.47 -8.66 23.11
C MET A 1 -11.17 -9.47 23.03
N GLU A 2 -10.75 -10.18 24.07
CA GLU A 2 -9.53 -11.02 24.06
C GLU A 2 -9.40 -12.01 22.87
N ASN A 3 -10.52 -12.58 22.43
CA ASN A 3 -10.52 -13.59 21.36
C ASN A 3 -10.27 -13.00 19.94
N THR A 4 -10.51 -11.69 19.73
CA THR A 4 -10.35 -11.03 18.44
C THR A 4 -8.91 -10.59 18.21
N GLU A 5 -8.24 -10.09 19.24
CA GLU A 5 -6.83 -9.65 19.18
C GLU A 5 -5.88 -10.83 18.92
N LEU A 6 -6.07 -11.93 19.64
CA LEU A 6 -5.31 -13.16 19.41
C LEU A 6 -5.49 -13.67 17.98
N THR A 7 -6.66 -13.44 17.38
CA THR A 7 -6.97 -13.84 16.01
C THR A 7 -6.21 -12.99 14.99
N VAL A 8 -6.09 -11.66 15.18
CA VAL A 8 -5.34 -10.80 14.23
C VAL A 8 -3.86 -11.15 14.23
N VAL A 9 -3.22 -11.27 15.39
CA VAL A 9 -1.79 -11.63 15.49
C VAL A 9 -1.54 -13.01 14.90
N THR A 10 -2.34 -14.00 15.26
CA THR A 10 -2.17 -15.38 14.78
C THR A 10 -2.35 -15.48 13.28
N ASN A 11 -3.36 -14.82 12.71
CA ASN A 11 -3.59 -14.83 11.27
C ASN A 11 -2.50 -14.05 10.53
N ALA A 12 -2.04 -12.92 11.06
CA ALA A 12 -0.91 -12.18 10.50
C ALA A 12 0.37 -13.03 10.42
N GLN A 13 0.67 -13.79 11.47
CA GLN A 13 1.82 -14.71 11.51
C GLN A 13 1.69 -15.81 10.44
N LYS A 14 0.49 -16.41 10.28
CA LYS A 14 0.22 -17.40 9.22
C LYS A 14 0.40 -16.82 7.83
N ILE A 15 -0.16 -15.62 7.58
CA ILE A 15 -0.04 -14.91 6.29
C ILE A 15 1.44 -14.68 5.96
N LEU A 16 2.19 -14.07 6.89
CA LEU A 16 3.60 -13.79 6.68
C LEU A 16 4.43 -15.07 6.48
N ALA A 17 4.12 -16.15 7.19
CA ALA A 17 4.77 -17.45 7.00
C ALA A 17 4.56 -18.01 5.59
N GLN A 18 3.36 -17.85 5.02
CA GLN A 18 3.10 -18.24 3.63
C GLN A 18 3.86 -17.36 2.64
N VAL A 19 3.80 -16.04 2.80
CA VAL A 19 4.44 -15.08 1.88
C VAL A 19 5.97 -15.27 1.86
N ARG A 20 6.59 -15.56 3.00
CA ARG A 20 8.04 -15.85 3.13
C ARG A 20 8.51 -17.03 2.28
N LYS A 21 7.64 -17.97 1.91
CA LYS A 21 8.00 -19.08 1.01
C LYS A 21 8.47 -18.57 -0.35
N ALA A 22 7.92 -17.46 -0.85
CA ALA A 22 8.25 -16.91 -2.16
C ALA A 22 9.06 -15.60 -2.10
N VAL A 23 9.00 -14.85 -0.99
CA VAL A 23 9.69 -13.57 -0.81
C VAL A 23 10.67 -13.69 0.36
N VAL A 24 11.94 -13.88 0.02
CA VAL A 24 13.00 -14.16 1.00
C VAL A 24 13.69 -12.88 1.45
N GLY A 25 14.03 -12.76 2.74
CA GLY A 25 14.88 -11.70 3.30
C GLY A 25 14.27 -10.31 3.35
N LYS A 26 12.94 -10.18 3.21
CA LYS A 26 12.23 -8.89 3.17
C LYS A 26 11.21 -8.71 4.30
N ASP A 27 11.44 -9.31 5.45
CA ASP A 27 10.48 -9.37 6.56
C ASP A 27 9.89 -8.02 6.95
N ALA A 28 10.70 -6.97 7.01
CA ALA A 28 10.22 -5.63 7.34
C ALA A 28 9.24 -5.10 6.28
N VAL A 29 9.55 -5.30 4.99
CA VAL A 29 8.66 -4.88 3.88
C VAL A 29 7.36 -5.68 3.91
N LEU A 30 7.44 -7.01 4.13
CA LEU A 30 6.26 -7.88 4.24
C LEU A 30 5.33 -7.41 5.37
N LEU A 31 5.90 -7.04 6.52
CA LEU A 31 5.12 -6.53 7.66
C LEU A 31 4.41 -5.22 7.29
N TRP A 32 5.10 -4.29 6.60
CA TRP A 32 4.53 -3.01 6.19
C TRP A 32 3.44 -3.17 5.12
N VAL A 33 3.60 -4.10 4.18
CA VAL A 33 2.58 -4.42 3.19
C VAL A 33 1.34 -4.98 3.87
N LEU A 34 1.51 -5.94 4.79
CA LEU A 34 0.38 -6.49 5.56
C LEU A 34 -0.32 -5.42 6.40
N ALA A 35 0.45 -4.56 7.09
CA ALA A 35 -0.11 -3.45 7.87
C ALA A 35 -0.94 -2.50 6.98
N ALA A 36 -0.46 -2.17 5.78
CA ALA A 36 -1.19 -1.32 4.84
C ALA A 36 -2.47 -2.00 4.33
N ILE A 37 -2.45 -3.30 4.01
CA ILE A 37 -3.64 -4.07 3.63
C ILE A 37 -4.68 -4.06 4.77
N LEU A 38 -4.23 -4.27 6.00
CA LEU A 38 -5.11 -4.25 7.18
C LEU A 38 -5.66 -2.85 7.48
N ALA A 39 -4.91 -1.80 7.17
CA ALA A 39 -5.35 -0.41 7.26
C ALA A 39 -6.24 0.02 6.09
N LYS A 40 -6.64 -0.88 5.18
CA LYS A 40 -7.38 -0.61 3.94
C LYS A 40 -6.67 0.37 3.02
N GLY A 41 -5.33 0.36 3.02
CA GLY A 41 -4.51 1.29 2.25
C GLY A 41 -4.00 0.69 0.95
N HIS A 42 -3.63 1.58 0.04
CA HIS A 42 -2.95 1.25 -1.20
C HIS A 42 -1.44 1.46 -1.06
N ILE A 43 -0.64 0.67 -1.76
CA ILE A 43 0.80 0.56 -1.56
C ILE A 43 1.52 0.96 -2.84
N LEU A 44 2.53 1.83 -2.72
CA LEU A 44 3.44 2.17 -3.81
C LEU A 44 4.80 1.50 -3.57
N LEU A 45 5.23 0.69 -4.53
CA LEU A 45 6.56 0.08 -4.54
C LEU A 45 7.44 0.82 -5.54
N GLU A 46 8.47 1.49 -5.04
CA GLU A 46 9.43 2.21 -5.86
C GLU A 46 10.76 1.49 -5.85
N ASP A 47 11.08 0.86 -6.99
CA ASP A 47 12.29 0.04 -7.13
C ASP A 47 12.68 -0.18 -8.57
N ILE A 48 13.94 -0.57 -8.75
CA ILE A 48 14.45 -1.07 -10.02
C ILE A 48 13.68 -2.32 -10.48
N PRO A 49 13.65 -2.60 -11.79
CA PRO A 49 13.07 -3.84 -12.32
C PRO A 49 13.73 -5.09 -11.74
N GLY A 50 12.96 -6.18 -11.61
CA GLY A 50 13.50 -7.50 -11.27
C GLY A 50 13.65 -7.85 -9.79
N VAL A 51 13.37 -6.93 -8.85
CA VAL A 51 13.51 -7.18 -7.39
C VAL A 51 12.39 -8.00 -6.75
N GLY A 52 11.40 -8.48 -7.53
CA GLY A 52 10.35 -9.36 -7.01
C GLY A 52 9.03 -8.68 -6.66
N LYS A 53 8.75 -7.46 -7.15
CA LYS A 53 7.50 -6.72 -6.89
C LYS A 53 6.25 -7.54 -7.25
N THR A 54 6.24 -8.16 -8.43
CA THR A 54 5.14 -9.04 -8.89
C THR A 54 5.00 -10.29 -8.02
N THR A 55 6.12 -10.90 -7.63
CA THR A 55 6.14 -12.08 -6.74
C THR A 55 5.52 -11.73 -5.39
N LEU A 56 5.83 -10.56 -4.83
CA LEU A 56 5.27 -10.08 -3.56
C LEU A 56 3.75 -9.93 -3.65
N ALA A 57 3.21 -9.28 -4.70
CA ALA A 57 1.77 -9.08 -4.86
C ALA A 57 1.04 -10.43 -5.02
N LEU A 58 1.58 -11.35 -5.84
CA LEU A 58 1.04 -12.70 -6.02
C LEU A 58 1.09 -13.52 -4.72
N ALA A 59 2.17 -13.41 -3.95
CA ALA A 59 2.30 -14.13 -2.69
C ALA A 59 1.23 -13.68 -1.68
N PHE A 60 1.00 -12.36 -1.56
CA PHE A 60 -0.07 -11.85 -0.70
C PHE A 60 -1.46 -12.23 -1.20
N SER A 61 -1.74 -12.13 -2.51
CA SER A 61 -3.05 -12.50 -3.03
C SER A 61 -3.40 -13.96 -2.72
N ARG A 62 -2.44 -14.88 -2.89
CA ARG A 62 -2.63 -16.31 -2.58
C ARG A 62 -2.79 -16.56 -1.09
N ALA A 63 -1.90 -16.02 -0.25
CA ALA A 63 -1.96 -16.22 1.19
C ALA A 63 -3.26 -15.68 1.82
N LEU A 64 -3.82 -14.61 1.23
CA LEU A 64 -5.06 -13.97 1.64
C LEU A 64 -6.33 -14.52 0.94
N GLY A 65 -6.19 -15.47 0.00
CA GLY A 65 -7.30 -16.01 -0.76
C GLY A 65 -8.06 -14.96 -1.59
N LEU A 66 -7.34 -13.96 -2.14
CA LEU A 66 -7.91 -12.83 -2.86
C LEU A 66 -7.92 -13.05 -4.36
N GLU A 67 -8.97 -12.57 -5.03
CA GLU A 67 -8.98 -12.43 -6.48
C GLU A 67 -7.94 -11.39 -6.89
N TYR A 68 -7.07 -11.77 -7.85
CA TYR A 68 -5.90 -11.00 -8.26
C TYR A 68 -5.94 -10.70 -9.75
N ASN A 69 -5.71 -9.43 -10.09
CA ASN A 69 -5.45 -9.01 -11.46
C ASN A 69 -4.16 -8.18 -11.53
N ARG A 70 -3.51 -8.21 -12.68
CA ARG A 70 -2.33 -7.40 -13.00
C ARG A 70 -2.48 -6.72 -14.34
N VAL A 71 -2.15 -5.45 -14.40
CA VAL A 71 -1.92 -4.71 -15.63
C VAL A 71 -0.51 -4.16 -15.62
N GLN A 72 0.26 -4.46 -16.68
CA GLN A 72 1.50 -3.79 -17.00
C GLN A 72 1.17 -2.50 -17.72
N PHE A 73 1.41 -1.36 -17.08
CA PHE A 73 1.08 -0.07 -17.69
C PHE A 73 2.10 0.33 -18.74
N THR A 74 1.57 0.73 -19.89
CA THR A 74 2.29 1.33 -21.03
C THR A 74 1.49 2.55 -21.49
N PRO A 75 2.04 3.41 -22.35
CA PRO A 75 1.27 4.54 -22.93
C PRO A 75 0.00 4.12 -23.67
N ASP A 76 -0.07 2.87 -24.15
CA ASP A 76 -1.21 2.34 -24.93
C ASP A 76 -2.36 1.83 -24.07
N VAL A 77 -2.15 1.62 -22.75
CA VAL A 77 -3.21 1.18 -21.84
C VAL A 77 -4.26 2.29 -21.69
N LEU A 78 -5.50 1.96 -22.01
CA LEU A 78 -6.64 2.89 -21.95
C LEU A 78 -7.29 2.89 -20.57
N PRO A 79 -7.98 3.99 -20.17
CA PRO A 79 -8.80 4.00 -18.96
C PRO A 79 -9.83 2.86 -18.92
N SER A 80 -10.44 2.54 -20.08
CA SER A 80 -11.42 1.45 -20.21
C SER A 80 -10.85 0.05 -19.97
N ASP A 81 -9.54 -0.16 -20.15
CA ASP A 81 -8.91 -1.44 -19.81
C ASP A 81 -8.86 -1.61 -18.28
N VAL A 82 -8.78 -0.51 -17.55
CA VAL A 82 -8.75 -0.47 -16.09
C VAL A 82 -10.18 -0.54 -15.52
N THR A 83 -11.07 0.37 -15.94
CA THR A 83 -12.40 0.55 -15.35
C THR A 83 -13.49 -0.31 -15.99
N GLY A 84 -13.26 -0.81 -17.21
CA GLY A 84 -14.29 -1.47 -18.02
C GLY A 84 -15.00 -0.50 -18.95
N TYR A 85 -15.93 -1.04 -19.72
CA TYR A 85 -16.72 -0.32 -20.74
C TYR A 85 -18.02 -1.05 -21.01
N SER A 86 -19.00 -0.34 -21.58
CA SER A 86 -20.25 -0.96 -22.00
C SER A 86 -20.22 -1.33 -23.49
N VAL A 87 -20.83 -2.45 -23.83
CA VAL A 87 -21.02 -2.93 -25.21
C VAL A 87 -22.49 -3.18 -25.48
N LEU A 88 -22.92 -2.88 -26.69
CA LEU A 88 -24.28 -3.23 -27.12
C LEU A 88 -24.38 -4.74 -27.35
N ASN A 89 -25.24 -5.40 -26.59
CA ASN A 89 -25.60 -6.79 -26.85
C ASN A 89 -26.55 -6.83 -28.07
N GLN A 90 -26.08 -7.35 -29.18
CA GLN A 90 -26.84 -7.39 -30.43
C GLN A 90 -28.12 -8.24 -30.34
N THR A 91 -28.18 -9.18 -29.40
CA THR A 91 -29.36 -10.06 -29.25
C THR A 91 -30.46 -9.40 -28.42
N THR A 92 -30.07 -8.68 -27.33
CA THR A 92 -31.06 -8.04 -26.41
C THR A 92 -31.24 -6.56 -26.71
N SER A 93 -30.37 -5.95 -27.55
CA SER A 93 -30.31 -4.49 -27.81
C SER A 93 -30.09 -3.66 -26.56
N GLU A 94 -29.47 -4.24 -25.52
CA GLU A 94 -29.16 -3.60 -24.26
C GLU A 94 -27.66 -3.33 -24.15
N MET A 95 -27.29 -2.25 -23.46
CA MET A 95 -25.90 -1.98 -23.07
C MET A 95 -25.50 -2.90 -21.91
N VAL A 96 -24.45 -3.67 -22.11
CA VAL A 96 -23.91 -4.59 -21.10
C VAL A 96 -22.53 -4.16 -20.67
N TYR A 97 -22.34 -3.91 -19.37
CA TYR A 97 -21.04 -3.57 -18.81
C TYR A 97 -20.09 -4.78 -18.88
N ARG A 98 -18.88 -4.50 -19.38
CA ARG A 98 -17.74 -5.42 -19.37
C ARG A 98 -16.75 -4.94 -18.32
N PRO A 99 -16.55 -5.71 -17.22
CA PRO A 99 -15.63 -5.32 -16.15
C PRO A 99 -14.20 -5.09 -16.66
N GLY A 100 -13.58 -4.03 -16.16
CA GLY A 100 -12.16 -3.77 -16.37
C GLY A 100 -11.29 -4.54 -15.37
N ALA A 101 -9.98 -4.43 -15.55
CA ALA A 101 -9.02 -5.21 -14.78
C ALA A 101 -9.03 -4.87 -13.26
N VAL A 102 -9.49 -3.68 -12.87
CA VAL A 102 -9.53 -3.24 -11.47
C VAL A 102 -10.61 -3.94 -10.64
N LEU A 103 -11.59 -4.62 -11.27
CA LEU A 103 -12.65 -5.36 -10.60
C LEU A 103 -12.11 -6.67 -9.98
N CYS A 104 -11.27 -6.55 -8.96
CA CYS A 104 -10.70 -7.66 -8.19
C CYS A 104 -10.38 -7.18 -6.76
N ASN A 105 -9.96 -8.09 -5.88
CA ASN A 105 -9.61 -7.74 -4.50
C ASN A 105 -8.21 -7.15 -4.37
N LEU A 106 -7.22 -7.70 -5.10
CA LEU A 106 -5.86 -7.22 -5.11
C LEU A 106 -5.42 -6.93 -6.55
N PHE A 107 -5.24 -5.66 -6.85
CA PHE A 107 -4.83 -5.19 -8.16
C PHE A 107 -3.37 -4.78 -8.17
N LEU A 108 -2.56 -5.39 -9.04
CA LEU A 108 -1.18 -4.98 -9.29
C LEU A 108 -1.13 -4.04 -10.50
N ALA A 109 -0.91 -2.75 -10.23
CA ALA A 109 -0.65 -1.73 -11.24
C ALA A 109 0.87 -1.65 -11.50
N ASP A 110 1.37 -2.45 -12.43
CA ASP A 110 2.81 -2.58 -12.66
C ASP A 110 3.31 -1.48 -13.61
N GLU A 111 4.36 -0.75 -13.21
CA GLU A 111 4.93 0.41 -13.92
C GLU A 111 3.91 1.54 -14.19
N LEU A 112 3.10 1.88 -13.20
CA LEU A 112 2.01 2.87 -13.30
C LEU A 112 2.49 4.20 -13.89
N ASN A 113 3.71 4.61 -13.59
CA ASN A 113 4.30 5.87 -14.07
C ASN A 113 4.67 5.87 -15.58
N ARG A 114 4.35 4.80 -16.32
CA ARG A 114 4.44 4.75 -17.79
C ARG A 114 3.10 5.01 -18.49
N ALA A 115 2.01 4.94 -17.74
CA ALA A 115 0.67 5.22 -18.27
C ALA A 115 0.46 6.70 -18.56
N THR A 116 -0.51 7.00 -19.43
CA THR A 116 -0.99 8.38 -19.62
C THR A 116 -1.63 8.91 -18.34
N SER A 117 -1.60 10.23 -18.12
CA SER A 117 -2.24 10.85 -16.94
C SER A 117 -3.74 10.54 -16.85
N ARG A 118 -4.42 10.33 -17.99
CA ARG A 118 -5.85 9.95 -18.03
C ARG A 118 -6.05 8.54 -17.44
N THR A 119 -5.22 7.59 -17.84
CA THR A 119 -5.29 6.20 -17.33
C THR A 119 -4.90 6.13 -15.86
N GLN A 120 -3.88 6.90 -15.46
CA GLN A 120 -3.52 7.03 -14.04
C GLN A 120 -4.69 7.57 -13.21
N SER A 121 -5.36 8.64 -13.68
CA SER A 121 -6.49 9.24 -12.99
C SER A 121 -7.66 8.27 -12.81
N ALA A 122 -7.96 7.45 -13.82
CA ALA A 122 -9.03 6.44 -13.73
C ALA A 122 -8.76 5.40 -12.63
N LEU A 123 -7.52 4.90 -12.52
CA LEU A 123 -7.15 3.99 -11.43
C LEU A 123 -7.23 4.68 -10.06
N LEU A 124 -6.71 5.90 -9.96
CA LEU A 124 -6.66 6.65 -8.71
C LEU A 124 -8.04 7.08 -8.21
N GLU A 125 -8.99 7.32 -9.13
CA GLU A 125 -10.40 7.53 -8.79
C GLU A 125 -11.01 6.24 -8.22
N ALA A 126 -10.81 5.10 -8.89
CA ALA A 126 -11.28 3.81 -8.39
C ALA A 126 -10.70 3.47 -6.99
N MET A 127 -9.44 3.83 -6.72
CA MET A 127 -8.81 3.67 -5.40
C MET A 127 -9.48 4.52 -4.32
N GLU A 128 -9.87 5.74 -4.65
CA GLU A 128 -10.45 6.69 -3.68
C GLU A 128 -11.93 6.42 -3.42
N GLU A 129 -12.70 6.17 -4.49
CA GLU A 129 -14.14 6.01 -4.42
C GLU A 129 -14.58 4.57 -4.06
N GLY A 130 -13.69 3.58 -4.19
CA GLY A 130 -14.04 2.17 -4.02
C GLY A 130 -15.05 1.64 -5.05
N GLN A 131 -15.18 2.36 -6.17
CA GLN A 131 -16.07 2.03 -7.28
C GLN A 131 -15.53 2.58 -8.59
N VAL A 132 -16.05 2.08 -9.70
CA VAL A 132 -15.84 2.67 -11.03
C VAL A 132 -17.18 3.13 -11.60
N THR A 133 -17.19 4.25 -12.33
CA THR A 133 -18.40 4.76 -12.97
C THR A 133 -18.24 4.69 -14.48
N VAL A 134 -19.13 3.93 -15.14
CA VAL A 134 -19.16 3.75 -16.60
C VAL A 134 -20.55 4.10 -17.09
N ASP A 135 -20.64 5.01 -18.07
CA ASP A 135 -21.92 5.48 -18.65
C ASP A 135 -22.94 5.97 -17.61
N GLY A 136 -22.44 6.61 -16.52
CA GLY A 136 -23.28 7.12 -15.44
C GLY A 136 -23.74 6.06 -14.43
N ILE A 137 -23.32 4.80 -14.57
CA ILE A 137 -23.64 3.70 -13.65
C ILE A 137 -22.41 3.39 -12.82
N SER A 138 -22.55 3.40 -11.48
CA SER A 138 -21.48 3.05 -10.55
C SER A 138 -21.43 1.55 -10.29
N HIS A 139 -20.26 0.97 -10.42
CA HIS A 139 -19.96 -0.43 -10.16
C HIS A 139 -19.01 -0.52 -8.95
N PRO A 140 -19.46 -1.01 -7.79
CA PRO A 140 -18.62 -1.12 -6.60
C PRO A 140 -17.49 -2.13 -6.81
N LEU A 141 -16.32 -1.83 -6.28
CA LEU A 141 -15.19 -2.75 -6.26
C LEU A 141 -15.39 -3.84 -5.19
N PRO A 142 -14.88 -5.06 -5.39
CA PRO A 142 -14.95 -6.11 -4.38
C PRO A 142 -14.27 -5.70 -3.08
N ALA A 143 -14.89 -5.97 -1.93
CA ALA A 143 -14.28 -5.74 -0.63
C ALA A 143 -13.69 -7.05 -0.06
N PRO A 144 -12.44 -7.02 0.46
CA PRO A 144 -11.52 -5.89 0.53
C PRO A 144 -10.92 -5.57 -0.85
N PHE A 145 -10.57 -4.29 -1.07
CA PHE A 145 -9.89 -3.84 -2.27
C PHE A 145 -8.55 -3.18 -1.92
N THR A 146 -7.48 -3.63 -2.53
CA THR A 146 -6.14 -3.06 -2.36
C THR A 146 -5.41 -2.98 -3.69
N VAL A 147 -4.79 -1.85 -3.97
CA VAL A 147 -3.87 -1.66 -5.09
C VAL A 147 -2.44 -1.70 -4.58
N ILE A 148 -1.62 -2.52 -5.21
CA ILE A 148 -0.17 -2.44 -5.14
C ILE A 148 0.29 -1.85 -6.47
N ALA A 149 0.72 -0.59 -6.47
CA ALA A 149 1.29 0.02 -7.65
C ALA A 149 2.80 -0.07 -7.62
N THR A 150 3.42 -0.24 -8.78
CA THR A 150 4.87 -0.14 -8.91
C THR A 150 5.25 1.04 -9.77
N GLN A 151 6.37 1.67 -9.44
CA GLN A 151 7.02 2.66 -10.30
C GLN A 151 8.52 2.42 -10.35
N ASN A 152 9.11 2.77 -11.49
CA ASN A 152 10.55 2.81 -11.60
C ASN A 152 11.05 4.17 -11.09
N PRO A 153 12.25 4.25 -10.50
CA PRO A 153 12.84 5.49 -10.04
C PRO A 153 12.91 6.56 -11.14
N ALA A 154 12.97 7.82 -10.73
CA ALA A 154 13.12 8.95 -11.63
C ALA A 154 14.33 8.76 -12.57
N GLY A 155 14.16 9.11 -13.86
CA GLY A 155 15.21 9.00 -14.89
C GLY A 155 15.21 7.69 -15.68
N ALA A 156 14.36 6.71 -15.37
CA ALA A 156 14.16 5.56 -16.25
C ALA A 156 13.51 6.00 -17.59
N ALA A 157 13.99 5.45 -18.71
CA ALA A 157 13.50 5.84 -20.04
C ALA A 157 11.99 5.60 -20.17
N GLY A 158 11.26 6.60 -20.67
CA GLY A 158 9.81 6.53 -20.92
C GLY A 158 8.94 6.57 -19.68
N THR A 159 9.46 7.04 -18.52
CA THR A 159 8.68 7.23 -17.29
C THR A 159 8.41 8.70 -17.02
N GLN A 160 7.22 9.02 -16.52
CA GLN A 160 6.86 10.32 -15.97
C GLN A 160 6.68 10.15 -14.46
N LEU A 161 7.16 11.14 -13.68
CA LEU A 161 6.89 11.12 -12.23
C LEU A 161 5.38 11.23 -12.00
N LEU A 162 4.87 10.44 -11.07
CA LEU A 162 3.49 10.62 -10.59
C LEU A 162 3.39 11.99 -9.91
N PRO A 163 2.36 12.80 -10.26
CA PRO A 163 2.11 14.07 -9.56
C PRO A 163 1.92 13.84 -8.06
N ASP A 164 2.31 14.83 -7.27
CA ASP A 164 2.21 14.77 -5.81
C ASP A 164 0.79 14.50 -5.28
N SER A 165 -0.23 15.05 -5.96
CA SER A 165 -1.64 14.79 -5.64
C SER A 165 -2.05 13.34 -5.87
N GLN A 166 -1.36 12.63 -6.74
CA GLN A 166 -1.55 11.21 -7.00
C GLN A 166 -0.78 10.35 -5.99
N LEU A 167 0.46 10.75 -5.66
CA LEU A 167 1.27 10.10 -4.62
C LEU A 167 0.57 10.13 -3.25
N ASP A 168 -0.15 11.20 -2.92
CA ASP A 168 -0.87 11.36 -1.65
C ASP A 168 -2.00 10.33 -1.44
N ARG A 169 -2.42 9.62 -2.49
CA ARG A 169 -3.45 8.57 -2.41
C ARG A 169 -2.91 7.22 -1.94
N PHE A 170 -1.60 6.98 -2.08
CA PHE A 170 -0.98 5.77 -1.55
C PHE A 170 -0.71 5.92 -0.06
N MET A 171 -1.13 4.94 0.73
CA MET A 171 -0.96 4.96 2.19
C MET A 171 0.51 4.91 2.58
N ILE A 172 1.31 4.13 1.87
CA ILE A 172 2.72 3.90 2.18
C ILE A 172 3.53 3.76 0.89
N ARG A 173 4.77 4.27 0.90
CA ARG A 173 5.76 4.02 -0.14
C ARG A 173 6.89 3.18 0.41
N LEU A 174 7.17 2.06 -0.25
CA LEU A 174 8.17 1.07 0.14
C LEU A 174 9.14 0.79 -1.00
N SER A 175 10.32 0.31 -0.63
CA SER A 175 11.32 -0.26 -1.53
C SER A 175 11.70 -1.66 -1.02
N LEU A 176 11.78 -2.64 -1.93
CA LEU A 176 12.30 -3.97 -1.61
C LEU A 176 13.83 -3.96 -1.62
N GLY A 177 14.42 -3.19 -2.54
CA GLY A 177 15.86 -3.21 -2.78
C GLY A 177 16.38 -4.57 -3.23
N TYR A 178 17.68 -4.66 -3.46
CA TYR A 178 18.33 -5.95 -3.72
C TYR A 178 18.26 -6.87 -2.50
N PRO A 179 18.09 -8.20 -2.68
CA PRO A 179 18.25 -9.15 -1.59
C PRO A 179 19.70 -9.15 -1.09
N GLU A 180 19.91 -9.58 0.14
CA GLU A 180 21.27 -9.84 0.62
C GLU A 180 21.85 -11.10 -0.06
N PRO A 181 23.19 -11.22 -0.23
CA PRO A 181 23.79 -12.37 -0.90
C PRO A 181 23.35 -13.73 -0.38
N LYS A 182 23.15 -13.86 0.95
CA LYS A 182 22.63 -15.08 1.59
C LYS A 182 21.21 -15.41 1.17
N ASP A 183 20.39 -14.38 0.96
CA ASP A 183 18.98 -14.53 0.55
C ASP A 183 18.89 -14.90 -0.94
N GLU A 184 19.77 -14.35 -1.79
CA GLU A 184 19.90 -14.77 -3.18
C GLU A 184 20.27 -16.25 -3.30
N VAL A 185 21.21 -16.74 -2.50
CA VAL A 185 21.55 -18.19 -2.44
C VAL A 185 20.32 -18.99 -2.05
N THR A 186 19.58 -18.56 -1.03
CA THR A 186 18.33 -19.24 -0.61
C THR A 186 17.31 -19.27 -1.73
N MET A 187 17.11 -18.16 -2.45
CA MET A 187 16.20 -18.06 -3.61
C MET A 187 16.61 -19.02 -4.75
N LEU A 188 17.91 -19.13 -5.04
CA LEU A 188 18.42 -20.04 -6.06
C LEU A 188 18.16 -21.51 -5.69
N LEU A 189 18.43 -21.88 -4.44
CA LEU A 189 18.21 -23.25 -3.95
C LEU A 189 16.72 -23.63 -3.95
N GLN A 190 15.85 -22.73 -3.53
CA GLN A 190 14.40 -22.96 -3.53
C GLN A 190 13.83 -23.17 -4.93
N ARG A 191 14.39 -22.50 -5.95
CA ARG A 191 13.93 -22.62 -7.35
C ARG A 191 14.41 -23.86 -8.09
N GLN A 192 15.31 -24.67 -7.52
CA GLN A 192 15.76 -25.93 -8.12
C GLN A 192 14.67 -27.02 -8.16
N GLY A 193 13.63 -26.88 -7.35
CA GLY A 193 12.52 -27.84 -7.28
C GLY A 193 11.24 -27.33 -7.91
N ALA A 194 10.32 -26.84 -7.09
CA ALA A 194 9.03 -26.33 -7.53
C ALA A 194 8.98 -24.78 -7.41
N ASP A 195 8.12 -24.15 -8.22
CA ASP A 195 7.85 -22.72 -8.10
C ASP A 195 7.35 -22.40 -6.67
N PRO A 196 8.07 -21.58 -5.87
CA PRO A 196 7.69 -21.27 -4.50
C PRO A 196 6.29 -20.66 -4.39
N LEU A 197 5.83 -19.92 -5.40
CA LEU A 197 4.48 -19.38 -5.44
C LEU A 197 3.40 -20.47 -5.42
N ARG A 198 3.64 -21.63 -6.01
CA ARG A 198 2.69 -22.77 -6.02
C ARG A 198 2.53 -23.43 -4.65
N GLN A 199 3.47 -23.19 -3.73
CA GLN A 199 3.45 -23.73 -2.38
C GLN A 199 2.68 -22.83 -1.39
N ILE A 200 2.24 -21.64 -1.83
CA ILE A 200 1.47 -20.73 -0.99
C ILE A 200 0.00 -21.15 -1.02
N GLU A 201 -0.52 -21.41 0.16
CA GLU A 201 -1.92 -21.74 0.39
C GLU A 201 -2.65 -20.57 1.05
N PRO A 202 -3.95 -20.35 0.78
CA PRO A 202 -4.75 -19.38 1.48
C PRO A 202 -4.89 -19.80 2.95
N VAL A 203 -4.57 -18.89 3.87
CA VAL A 203 -4.62 -19.14 5.32
C VAL A 203 -5.65 -18.30 6.04
N VAL A 204 -6.29 -17.38 5.33
CA VAL A 204 -7.45 -16.60 5.76
C VAL A 204 -8.42 -16.47 4.58
N SER A 205 -9.70 -16.41 4.88
CA SER A 205 -10.72 -16.07 3.91
C SER A 205 -10.87 -14.55 3.76
N THR A 206 -11.50 -14.12 2.67
CA THR A 206 -11.87 -12.71 2.44
C THR A 206 -12.67 -12.14 3.61
N ARG A 207 -13.59 -12.93 4.19
CA ARG A 207 -14.39 -12.54 5.37
C ARG A 207 -13.52 -12.32 6.60
N GLU A 208 -12.56 -13.20 6.86
CA GLU A 208 -11.64 -13.05 8.00
C GLU A 208 -10.74 -11.83 7.82
N LEU A 209 -10.28 -11.56 6.60
CA LEU A 209 -9.50 -10.35 6.32
C LEU A 209 -10.32 -9.08 6.59
N VAL A 210 -11.61 -9.04 6.20
CA VAL A 210 -12.50 -7.91 6.50
C VAL A 210 -12.66 -7.73 8.01
N LEU A 211 -12.80 -8.82 8.78
CA LEU A 211 -12.86 -8.75 10.24
C LEU A 211 -11.54 -8.23 10.86
N MET A 212 -10.39 -8.64 10.34
CA MET A 212 -9.09 -8.09 10.76
C MET A 212 -8.99 -6.59 10.46
N GLN A 213 -9.46 -6.16 9.27
CA GLN A 213 -9.51 -4.73 8.92
C GLN A 213 -10.44 -3.93 9.84
N GLN A 214 -11.55 -4.54 10.26
CA GLN A 214 -12.46 -3.91 11.21
C GLN A 214 -11.81 -3.77 12.59
N ALA A 215 -11.14 -4.80 13.09
CA ALA A 215 -10.40 -4.75 14.35
C ALA A 215 -9.33 -3.63 14.33
N VAL A 216 -8.63 -3.45 13.19
CA VAL A 216 -7.70 -2.32 13.02
C VAL A 216 -8.45 -0.98 13.06
N ALA A 217 -9.58 -0.85 12.38
CA ALA A 217 -10.36 0.39 12.39
C ALA A 217 -10.85 0.76 13.80
N ASP A 218 -11.21 -0.23 14.61
CA ASP A 218 -11.72 -0.07 15.98
C ASP A 218 -10.62 0.15 17.02
N THR A 219 -9.33 0.04 16.64
CA THR A 219 -8.19 0.28 17.56
C THR A 219 -8.26 1.67 18.16
N HIS A 220 -8.15 1.75 19.48
CA HIS A 220 -8.27 3.01 20.21
C HIS A 220 -7.06 3.93 19.97
N VAL A 221 -7.35 5.23 19.84
CA VAL A 221 -6.35 6.30 19.74
C VAL A 221 -6.66 7.33 20.81
N ALA A 222 -5.83 7.44 21.83
CA ALA A 222 -5.97 8.44 22.87
C ALA A 222 -5.73 9.85 22.31
N ASP A 223 -6.33 10.88 22.94
CA ASP A 223 -6.22 12.28 22.51
C ASP A 223 -4.75 12.72 22.44
N GLU A 224 -3.91 12.31 23.38
CA GLU A 224 -2.49 12.65 23.41
C GLU A 224 -1.72 12.05 22.21
N ILE A 225 -2.15 10.89 21.71
CA ILE A 225 -1.58 10.27 20.50
C ILE A 225 -2.05 11.05 19.26
N ALA A 226 -3.33 11.40 19.18
CA ALA A 226 -3.86 12.20 18.09
C ALA A 226 -3.16 13.56 18.01
N GLU A 227 -3.00 14.26 19.14
CA GLU A 227 -2.23 15.50 19.22
C GLU A 227 -0.76 15.31 18.80
N TYR A 228 -0.14 14.20 19.18
CA TYR A 228 1.24 13.90 18.81
C TYR A 228 1.39 13.77 17.28
N VAL A 229 0.51 13.03 16.64
CA VAL A 229 0.50 12.91 15.17
C VAL A 229 0.31 14.27 14.52
N VAL A 230 -0.64 15.10 15.00
CA VAL A 230 -0.85 16.45 14.47
C VAL A 230 0.39 17.33 14.65
N LYS A 231 1.07 17.28 15.81
CA LYS A 231 2.31 18.01 16.07
C LYS A 231 3.44 17.59 15.12
N LEU A 232 3.55 16.30 14.81
CA LEU A 232 4.51 15.78 13.83
C LEU A 232 4.25 16.32 12.42
N LEU A 233 2.98 16.29 11.96
CA LEU A 233 2.62 16.82 10.63
C LEU A 233 2.75 18.35 10.57
N ASP A 234 2.40 19.06 11.64
CA ASP A 234 2.61 20.51 11.72
C ASP A 234 4.10 20.88 11.67
N ALA A 235 4.97 20.10 12.32
CA ALA A 235 6.42 20.27 12.21
C ALA A 235 6.92 20.14 10.77
N THR A 236 6.32 19.26 9.95
CA THR A 236 6.65 19.17 8.51
C THR A 236 6.23 20.43 7.75
N ARG A 237 5.07 21.03 8.10
CA ARG A 237 4.52 22.23 7.45
C ARG A 237 5.30 23.51 7.79
N ARG A 238 5.96 23.52 8.94
CA ARG A 238 6.76 24.66 9.42
C ARG A 238 8.26 24.52 9.16
N SER A 239 8.68 23.40 8.60
CA SER A 239 10.09 23.15 8.33
C SER A 239 10.57 23.98 7.13
N GLU A 240 11.61 24.78 7.31
CA GLU A 240 12.27 25.53 6.23
C GLU A 240 12.94 24.61 5.18
N GLN A 241 13.23 23.36 5.55
CA GLN A 241 13.78 22.35 4.64
C GLN A 241 12.74 21.77 3.68
N LEU A 242 11.46 22.08 3.88
CA LEU A 242 10.36 21.56 3.08
C LEU A 242 9.60 22.70 2.39
N LEU A 243 9.47 22.61 1.07
CA LEU A 243 8.60 23.46 0.28
C LEU A 243 7.12 23.15 0.58
N ARG A 244 6.83 21.87 0.83
CA ARG A 244 5.47 21.40 1.17
C ARG A 244 5.55 20.31 2.22
N GLY A 245 4.86 20.52 3.34
CA GLY A 245 4.66 19.55 4.42
C GLY A 245 3.50 18.60 4.15
N GLY A 246 3.27 17.67 5.09
CA GLY A 246 2.23 16.64 4.98
C GLY A 246 0.82 17.21 5.01
N SER A 247 -0.06 16.65 4.15
CA SER A 247 -1.48 16.97 4.05
C SER A 247 -2.28 16.40 5.24
N PRO A 248 -3.56 16.82 5.44
CA PRO A 248 -4.46 16.13 6.38
C PRO A 248 -4.64 14.65 6.07
N ARG A 249 -4.56 14.24 4.78
CA ARG A 249 -4.58 12.83 4.36
C ARG A 249 -3.37 12.07 4.92
N ALA A 250 -2.19 12.70 4.96
CA ALA A 250 -1.01 12.13 5.61
C ALA A 250 -1.22 11.90 7.12
N THR A 251 -1.95 12.80 7.81
CA THR A 251 -2.32 12.62 9.22
C THR A 251 -3.18 11.37 9.42
N LEU A 252 -4.25 11.24 8.62
CA LEU A 252 -5.15 10.09 8.69
C LEU A 252 -4.43 8.77 8.34
N ALA A 253 -3.60 8.77 7.30
CA ALA A 253 -2.82 7.61 6.92
C ALA A 253 -1.84 7.17 8.01
N THR A 254 -1.18 8.12 8.69
CA THR A 254 -0.27 7.83 9.80
C THR A 254 -1.01 7.16 10.96
N VAL A 255 -2.20 7.66 11.31
CA VAL A 255 -3.04 7.05 12.36
C VAL A 255 -3.49 5.65 11.95
N SER A 256 -3.99 5.46 10.71
CA SER A 256 -4.45 4.16 10.23
C SER A 256 -3.32 3.12 10.23
N MET A 257 -2.13 3.50 9.79
CA MET A 257 -0.95 2.62 9.84
C MET A 257 -0.51 2.30 11.28
N ALA A 258 -0.55 3.28 12.20
CA ALA A 258 -0.22 3.07 13.61
C ALA A 258 -1.21 2.10 14.29
N LYS A 259 -2.51 2.20 13.96
CA LYS A 259 -3.54 1.25 14.40
C LYS A 259 -3.23 -0.18 13.92
N ALA A 260 -2.87 -0.33 12.64
CA ALA A 260 -2.52 -1.64 12.10
C ALA A 260 -1.29 -2.24 12.79
N VAL A 261 -0.27 -1.44 13.08
CA VAL A 261 0.93 -1.89 13.81
C VAL A 261 0.59 -2.27 15.26
N ALA A 262 -0.29 -1.52 15.93
CA ALA A 262 -0.75 -1.86 17.28
C ALA A 262 -1.42 -3.25 17.29
N GLN A 263 -2.36 -3.52 16.37
CA GLN A 263 -3.04 -4.81 16.22
C GLN A 263 -2.08 -5.96 15.90
N LEU A 264 -1.13 -5.72 14.99
CA LEU A 264 -0.09 -6.72 14.66
C LEU A 264 0.81 -7.06 15.86
N ARG A 265 0.80 -6.23 16.89
CA ARG A 265 1.49 -6.42 18.18
C ARG A 265 0.57 -6.90 19.31
N GLY A 266 -0.68 -7.25 19.00
CA GLY A 266 -1.66 -7.73 19.97
C GLY A 266 -2.14 -6.66 20.94
N ARG A 267 -2.30 -5.40 20.47
CA ARG A 267 -2.83 -4.30 21.28
C ARG A 267 -4.02 -3.66 20.56
N ASP A 268 -5.06 -3.35 21.30
CA ASP A 268 -6.25 -2.63 20.87
C ASP A 268 -6.13 -1.10 21.02
N TYR A 269 -4.93 -0.60 21.34
CA TYR A 269 -4.63 0.82 21.47
C TYR A 269 -3.26 1.17 20.86
N VAL A 270 -3.16 2.39 20.36
CA VAL A 270 -1.94 2.95 19.75
C VAL A 270 -1.02 3.55 20.82
N VAL A 271 0.27 3.28 20.72
CA VAL A 271 1.32 3.91 21.53
C VAL A 271 2.22 4.81 20.69
N PRO A 272 2.95 5.80 21.26
CA PRO A 272 3.79 6.72 20.51
C PRO A 272 4.80 6.02 19.58
N ARG A 273 5.30 4.86 19.98
CA ARG A 273 6.25 4.06 19.21
C ARG A 273 5.65 3.57 17.89
N ASP A 274 4.36 3.23 17.86
CA ASP A 274 3.70 2.78 16.63
C ASP A 274 3.64 3.92 15.61
N VAL A 275 3.34 5.15 16.08
CA VAL A 275 3.37 6.36 15.25
C VAL A 275 4.78 6.63 14.71
N GLN A 276 5.80 6.54 15.57
CA GLN A 276 7.20 6.78 15.17
C GLN A 276 7.68 5.83 14.08
N GLU A 277 7.34 4.57 14.17
CA GLU A 277 7.76 3.54 13.22
C GLU A 277 7.10 3.68 11.84
N VAL A 278 5.83 4.10 11.79
CA VAL A 278 5.12 4.25 10.52
C VAL A 278 5.40 5.60 9.84
N PHE A 279 5.77 6.63 10.61
CA PHE A 279 5.76 8.03 10.19
C PHE A 279 6.54 8.27 8.89
N VAL A 280 7.79 7.82 8.84
CA VAL A 280 8.66 8.06 7.67
C VAL A 280 8.10 7.41 6.41
N ASN A 281 7.71 6.13 6.49
CA ASN A 281 7.21 5.39 5.33
C ASN A 281 5.85 5.89 4.83
N THR A 282 5.08 6.50 5.72
CA THR A 282 3.74 7.04 5.41
C THR A 282 3.81 8.47 4.87
N VAL A 283 4.80 9.27 5.29
CA VAL A 283 4.83 10.71 5.00
C VAL A 283 5.86 11.09 3.93
N ALA A 284 6.97 10.34 3.76
CA ALA A 284 8.08 10.74 2.90
C ALA A 284 7.71 10.98 1.42
N HIS A 285 6.72 10.28 0.89
CA HIS A 285 6.27 10.45 -0.50
C HIS A 285 5.21 11.55 -0.67
N ARG A 286 4.82 12.21 0.41
CA ARG A 286 3.76 13.22 0.46
C ARG A 286 4.28 14.62 0.74
N ILE A 287 5.58 14.76 0.96
CA ILE A 287 6.28 16.00 1.23
C ILE A 287 7.26 16.32 0.10
N GLN A 288 7.61 17.59 -0.03
CA GLN A 288 8.55 18.06 -1.04
C GLN A 288 9.67 18.85 -0.36
N ALA A 289 10.92 18.51 -0.67
CA ALA A 289 12.09 19.27 -0.19
C ALA A 289 12.13 20.69 -0.80
N ALA A 290 12.64 21.63 -0.04
CA ALA A 290 12.88 22.99 -0.53
C ALA A 290 14.04 22.99 -1.57
N PRO A 291 14.06 23.94 -2.53
CA PRO A 291 15.09 23.99 -3.57
C PRO A 291 16.52 23.98 -3.03
N ASP A 292 16.76 24.68 -1.93
CA ASP A 292 18.08 24.74 -1.25
C ASP A 292 18.41 23.46 -0.48
N SER A 293 17.47 22.54 -0.37
CA SER A 293 17.58 21.24 0.32
C SER A 293 17.29 20.07 -0.62
N GLN A 294 17.36 20.26 -1.95
CA GLN A 294 17.01 19.23 -2.94
C GLN A 294 17.89 17.96 -2.84
N ASP A 295 19.12 18.10 -2.37
CA ASP A 295 20.02 16.96 -2.13
C ASP A 295 19.71 16.24 -0.80
N ALA A 296 18.86 16.81 0.05
CA ALA A 296 18.48 16.19 1.31
C ALA A 296 17.38 15.14 1.08
N ASP A 297 17.64 13.90 1.49
CA ASP A 297 16.64 12.86 1.49
C ASP A 297 15.47 13.24 2.42
N THR A 298 14.25 13.31 1.85
CA THR A 298 13.02 13.60 2.61
C THR A 298 12.86 12.69 3.84
N ARG A 299 13.36 11.45 3.76
CA ARG A 299 13.38 10.51 4.88
C ARG A 299 14.25 10.99 6.04
N GLN A 300 15.43 11.56 5.76
CA GLN A 300 16.33 12.11 6.79
C GLN A 300 15.72 13.35 7.45
N ILE A 301 15.06 14.21 6.66
CA ILE A 301 14.34 15.37 7.21
C ILE A 301 13.25 14.89 8.20
N LEU A 302 12.44 13.89 7.81
CA LEU A 302 11.40 13.34 8.67
C LEU A 302 11.97 12.68 9.93
N GLN A 303 13.07 11.95 9.84
CA GLN A 303 13.73 11.37 11.01
C GLN A 303 14.22 12.45 11.98
N THR A 304 14.77 13.54 11.46
CA THR A 304 15.20 14.69 12.27
C THR A 304 14.02 15.35 12.98
N LEU A 305 12.90 15.57 12.25
CA LEU A 305 11.68 16.14 12.83
C LEU A 305 11.07 15.22 13.89
N LEU A 306 11.07 13.91 13.64
CA LEU A 306 10.60 12.90 14.60
C LEU A 306 11.38 12.96 15.92
N GLY A 307 12.69 13.18 15.86
CA GLY A 307 13.53 13.34 17.05
C GLY A 307 13.32 14.67 17.81
N LYS A 308 12.85 15.72 17.12
CA LYS A 308 12.58 17.04 17.73
C LYS A 308 11.22 17.12 18.43
N VAL A 309 10.21 16.39 17.95
CA VAL A 309 8.85 16.42 18.51
C VAL A 309 8.76 15.42 19.66
N ARG A 310 8.57 15.95 20.87
CA ARG A 310 8.49 15.12 22.08
C ARG A 310 7.27 14.19 22.05
N ALA A 311 7.49 12.89 22.20
CA ALA A 311 6.43 11.92 22.35
C ALA A 311 5.69 12.08 23.71
N PRO A 312 4.36 11.86 23.74
CA PRO A 312 3.62 11.89 25.00
C PRO A 312 4.06 10.74 25.92
N LYS A 313 3.97 10.98 27.22
CA LYS A 313 4.05 9.91 28.22
C LYS A 313 2.63 9.38 28.40
N LEU A 314 2.40 8.14 28.01
CA LEU A 314 1.14 7.47 28.35
C LEU A 314 1.09 7.28 29.86
N ARG A 315 -0.01 7.67 30.47
CA ARG A 315 -0.29 7.46 31.89
C ARG A 315 -0.96 6.12 32.12
#